data_690d42de97ca87c93f01d90fd37554de
#
_entry.id   690d42de97ca87c93f01d90fd37554de
#
_cell.length_a   1.000
_cell.length_b   1.000
_cell.length_c   1.000
_cell.angle_alpha   90.00
_cell.angle_beta   90.00
_cell.angle_gamma   90.00
#
_symmetry.space_group_name_H-M   'P 1'
#
loop_
_entity.id
_entity.type
_entity.pdbx_description
1 polymer ?
#
loop_
_entity_poly.entity_id
_entity_poly.type
_entity_poly.pdbx_seq_one_letter_code
_entity_poly.pdbx_strand_id
1 'polypeptide(L)'
;MNTGGQAMVSLGVAKDIRQLASLGVRLLETPKEGLIVHNATTSSLVREVKEKQPQDPILQQLKEKVSQDVVKGFELAQNGVLYFQNRLCVPNTGGLRKRIMEEAHHSRYSIHPGSTKMYHDLKGIFWWGGMKKDLAEFVAQCPNCQQVKVEHQKPGGYMQCIEIPIWKWDMINMDFVTGFPR
;
A
#
# COMPACT_ATOMS: atom_id res chain seq x y z
N MET A 1 -13.00 45.27 -11.06
CA MET A 1 -11.57 45.14 -11.33
C MET A 1 -10.98 44.34 -10.21
N ASN A 2 -10.77 43.03 -10.39
CA ASN A 2 -10.31 42.16 -9.33
C ASN A 2 -9.36 41.11 -9.93
N THR A 3 -8.15 41.54 -10.32
CA THR A 3 -7.11 40.72 -10.96
C THR A 3 -6.00 40.28 -10.01
N GLY A 4 -6.10 40.64 -8.72
CA GLY A 4 -5.05 40.30 -7.71
C GLY A 4 -5.12 38.90 -7.10
N GLY A 5 -6.29 38.26 -7.10
CA GLY A 5 -6.48 36.97 -6.42
C GLY A 5 -5.94 35.75 -7.15
N GLN A 6 -6.02 35.74 -8.47
CA GLN A 6 -5.59 34.58 -9.29
C GLN A 6 -4.07 34.44 -9.37
N ALA A 7 -3.32 35.53 -9.37
CA ALA A 7 -1.85 35.50 -9.41
C ALA A 7 -1.23 34.97 -8.10
N MET A 8 -1.82 35.27 -6.94
CA MET A 8 -1.32 34.78 -5.64
C MET A 8 -1.57 33.29 -5.44
N VAL A 9 -2.71 32.76 -5.89
CA VAL A 9 -3.01 31.32 -5.85
C VAL A 9 -2.06 30.52 -6.73
N SER A 10 -1.73 31.03 -7.93
CA SER A 10 -0.79 30.36 -8.84
C SER A 10 0.66 30.33 -8.30
N LEU A 11 1.08 31.36 -7.57
CA LEU A 11 2.41 31.41 -6.93
C LEU A 11 2.53 30.42 -5.75
N GLY A 12 1.47 30.25 -4.96
CA GLY A 12 1.41 29.25 -3.89
C GLY A 12 1.52 27.83 -4.42
N VAL A 13 0.70 27.49 -5.41
CA VAL A 13 0.71 26.16 -6.06
C VAL A 13 2.07 25.87 -6.73
N ALA A 14 2.67 26.86 -7.39
CA ALA A 14 4.00 26.69 -8.00
C ALA A 14 5.10 26.45 -6.96
N LYS A 15 5.00 27.05 -5.76
CA LYS A 15 5.91 26.81 -4.65
C LYS A 15 5.75 25.40 -4.08
N ASP A 16 4.50 24.96 -3.89
CA ASP A 16 4.18 23.62 -3.39
C ASP A 16 4.62 22.53 -4.39
N ILE A 17 4.44 22.75 -5.69
CA ILE A 17 4.94 21.84 -6.74
C ILE A 17 6.47 21.75 -6.72
N ARG A 18 7.19 22.87 -6.55
CA ARG A 18 8.66 22.84 -6.44
C ARG A 18 9.10 22.13 -5.17
N GLN A 19 8.41 22.30 -4.07
CA GLN A 19 8.68 21.59 -2.82
C GLN A 19 8.43 20.08 -2.94
N LEU A 20 7.36 19.68 -3.62
CA LEU A 20 7.10 18.27 -3.96
C LEU A 20 8.18 17.69 -4.88
N ALA A 21 8.64 18.45 -5.88
CA ALA A 21 9.73 18.04 -6.77
C ALA A 21 11.05 17.86 -6.02
N SER A 22 11.36 18.71 -5.04
CA SER A 22 12.54 18.58 -4.18
C SER A 22 12.51 17.34 -3.28
N LEU A 23 11.32 16.81 -3.00
CA LEU A 23 11.09 15.55 -2.27
C LEU A 23 11.10 14.32 -3.20
N GLY A 24 11.46 14.49 -4.48
CA GLY A 24 11.50 13.41 -5.48
C GLY A 24 10.12 12.99 -5.99
N VAL A 25 9.10 13.79 -5.79
CA VAL A 25 7.74 13.53 -6.29
C VAL A 25 7.61 14.06 -7.72
N ARG A 26 7.15 13.24 -8.65
CA ARG A 26 6.81 13.63 -10.02
C ARG A 26 5.29 13.60 -10.20
N LEU A 27 4.76 14.69 -10.74
CA LEU A 27 3.35 14.80 -11.13
C LEU A 27 3.24 14.31 -12.58
N LEU A 28 2.38 13.31 -12.82
CA LEU A 28 2.04 12.83 -14.15
C LEU A 28 0.57 13.10 -14.41
N GLU A 29 0.29 13.77 -15.52
CA GLU A 29 -1.08 13.95 -16.00
C GLU A 29 -1.51 12.72 -16.79
N THR A 30 -2.61 12.12 -16.38
CA THR A 30 -3.26 11.06 -17.16
C THR A 30 -4.50 11.57 -17.87
N PRO A 31 -4.74 11.19 -19.13
CA PRO A 31 -5.85 11.73 -19.93
C PRO A 31 -7.25 11.41 -19.39
N LYS A 32 -7.38 10.51 -18.41
CA LYS A 32 -8.67 10.02 -17.90
C LYS A 32 -8.91 10.22 -16.40
N GLU A 33 -7.90 10.44 -15.58
CA GLU A 33 -8.05 10.40 -14.11
C GLU A 33 -7.38 11.57 -13.35
N GLY A 34 -6.89 12.60 -14.04
CA GLY A 34 -6.28 13.77 -13.40
C GLY A 34 -4.81 13.54 -12.99
N LEU A 35 -4.36 14.28 -11.99
CA LEU A 35 -2.97 14.34 -11.55
C LEU A 35 -2.62 13.14 -10.68
N ILE A 36 -1.70 12.28 -11.12
CA ILE A 36 -1.14 11.20 -10.31
C ILE A 36 0.22 11.60 -9.75
N VAL A 37 0.38 11.49 -8.44
CA VAL A 37 1.63 11.76 -7.74
C VAL A 37 2.49 10.48 -7.72
N HIS A 38 3.58 10.48 -8.45
CA HIS A 38 4.57 9.40 -8.41
C HIS A 38 5.82 9.80 -7.62
N ASN A 39 6.22 8.97 -6.68
CA ASN A 39 7.50 9.14 -5.99
C ASN A 39 8.67 8.69 -6.89
N ALA A 40 9.77 9.43 -6.90
CA ALA A 40 10.96 9.09 -7.71
C ALA A 40 11.54 7.71 -7.38
N THR A 41 11.37 7.24 -6.15
CA THR A 41 11.78 5.90 -5.72
C THR A 41 10.98 4.82 -6.43
N THR A 42 9.67 5.02 -6.62
CA THR A 42 8.81 4.11 -7.38
C THR A 42 9.30 3.95 -8.83
N SER A 43 9.87 5.01 -9.43
CA SER A 43 10.41 4.95 -10.78
C SER A 43 11.66 4.05 -10.88
N SER A 44 12.50 3.99 -9.86
CA SER A 44 13.69 3.12 -9.82
C SER A 44 13.32 1.65 -9.67
N LEU A 45 12.35 1.32 -8.79
CA LEU A 45 11.83 -0.04 -8.64
C LEU A 45 11.12 -0.53 -9.90
N VAL A 46 10.33 0.31 -10.54
CA VAL A 46 9.67 -0.02 -11.81
C VAL A 46 10.69 -0.39 -12.88
N ARG A 47 11.78 0.36 -12.97
CA ARG A 47 12.88 0.05 -13.90
C ARG A 47 13.54 -1.29 -13.57
N GLU A 48 13.88 -1.51 -12.30
CA GLU A 48 14.49 -2.77 -11.85
C GLU A 48 13.59 -3.99 -12.08
N VAL A 49 12.28 -3.85 -11.86
CA VAL A 49 11.30 -4.91 -12.17
C VAL A 49 11.33 -5.25 -13.66
N LYS A 50 11.35 -4.27 -14.55
CA LYS A 50 11.42 -4.49 -16.00
C LYS A 50 12.70 -5.20 -16.42
N GLU A 51 13.85 -4.79 -15.85
CA GLU A 51 15.16 -5.38 -16.13
C GLU A 51 15.29 -6.83 -15.63
N LYS A 52 14.62 -7.17 -14.51
CA LYS A 52 14.71 -8.50 -13.90
C LYS A 52 13.62 -9.48 -14.35
N GLN A 53 12.57 -9.02 -15.04
CA GLN A 53 11.56 -9.94 -15.58
C GLN A 53 12.12 -11.09 -16.41
N PRO A 54 13.15 -10.91 -17.27
CA PRO A 54 13.75 -12.00 -18.04
C PRO A 54 14.45 -13.08 -17.21
N GLN A 55 14.75 -12.78 -15.94
CA GLN A 55 15.45 -13.72 -15.05
C GLN A 55 14.49 -14.68 -14.30
N ASP A 56 13.17 -14.42 -14.36
CA ASP A 56 12.17 -15.26 -13.70
C ASP A 56 11.64 -16.31 -14.67
N PRO A 57 11.88 -17.62 -14.42
CA PRO A 57 11.46 -18.70 -15.32
C PRO A 57 9.94 -18.80 -15.43
N ILE A 58 9.18 -18.43 -14.38
CA ILE A 58 7.71 -18.45 -14.40
C ILE A 58 7.18 -17.38 -15.35
N LEU A 59 7.76 -16.18 -15.29
CA LEU A 59 7.38 -15.09 -16.18
C LEU A 59 7.78 -15.38 -17.64
N GLN A 60 8.89 -16.10 -17.89
CA GLN A 60 9.28 -16.52 -19.22
C GLN A 60 8.26 -17.51 -19.81
N GLN A 61 7.86 -18.53 -19.06
CA GLN A 61 6.82 -19.46 -19.48
C GLN A 61 5.48 -18.76 -19.74
N LEU A 62 5.15 -17.74 -18.94
CA LEU A 62 3.96 -16.93 -19.18
C LEU A 62 4.06 -16.11 -20.46
N LYS A 63 5.23 -15.54 -20.78
CA LYS A 63 5.46 -14.81 -22.05
C LYS A 63 5.26 -15.72 -23.26
N GLU A 64 5.76 -16.95 -23.21
CA GLU A 64 5.55 -17.93 -24.28
C GLU A 64 4.07 -18.25 -24.46
N LYS A 65 3.33 -18.47 -23.38
CA LYS A 65 1.88 -18.72 -23.40
C LYS A 65 1.08 -17.53 -23.91
N VAL A 66 1.50 -16.32 -23.59
CA VAL A 66 0.87 -15.08 -24.10
C VAL A 66 1.11 -14.93 -25.58
N SER A 67 2.31 -15.26 -26.09
CA SER A 67 2.62 -15.26 -27.53
C SER A 67 1.80 -16.28 -28.32
N GLN A 68 1.31 -17.33 -27.66
CA GLN A 68 0.44 -18.35 -28.20
C GLN A 68 -1.07 -18.09 -28.00
N ASP A 69 -1.42 -16.94 -27.44
CA ASP A 69 -2.81 -16.53 -27.10
C ASP A 69 -3.56 -17.49 -26.16
N VAL A 70 -2.81 -18.26 -25.37
CA VAL A 70 -3.38 -19.28 -24.46
C VAL A 70 -3.88 -18.66 -23.15
N VAL A 71 -3.35 -17.49 -22.73
CA VAL A 71 -3.63 -16.90 -21.42
C VAL A 71 -4.24 -15.51 -21.56
N LYS A 72 -5.47 -15.34 -21.06
CA LYS A 72 -6.20 -14.07 -21.15
C LYS A 72 -5.76 -13.08 -20.06
N GLY A 73 -5.76 -11.80 -20.40
CA GLY A 73 -5.51 -10.69 -19.46
C GLY A 73 -4.04 -10.35 -19.28
N PHE A 74 -3.12 -11.08 -19.90
CA PHE A 74 -1.71 -10.71 -19.99
C PHE A 74 -1.42 -10.04 -21.32
N GLU A 75 -0.53 -9.05 -21.28
CA GLU A 75 -0.11 -8.26 -22.43
C GLU A 75 1.42 -8.17 -22.46
N LEU A 76 1.99 -8.39 -23.62
CA LEU A 76 3.42 -8.24 -23.87
C LEU A 76 3.65 -6.91 -24.59
N ALA A 77 4.33 -5.96 -23.93
CA ALA A 77 4.68 -4.70 -24.54
C ALA A 77 5.78 -4.86 -25.59
N GLN A 78 5.96 -3.88 -26.49
CA GLN A 78 6.98 -3.89 -27.56
C GLN A 78 8.41 -4.08 -27.03
N ASN A 79 8.69 -3.66 -25.80
CA ASN A 79 9.98 -3.82 -25.13
C ASN A 79 10.14 -5.19 -24.43
N GLY A 80 9.25 -6.15 -24.66
CA GLY A 80 9.29 -7.49 -24.06
C GLY A 80 8.88 -7.55 -22.58
N VAL A 81 8.32 -6.46 -22.03
CA VAL A 81 7.85 -6.41 -20.63
C VAL A 81 6.44 -6.96 -20.54
N LEU A 82 6.22 -7.85 -19.58
CA LEU A 82 4.93 -8.49 -19.33
C LEU A 82 4.08 -7.66 -18.36
N TYR A 83 2.83 -7.44 -18.74
CA TYR A 83 1.79 -6.79 -17.92
C TYR A 83 0.60 -7.72 -17.73
N PHE A 84 -0.12 -7.54 -16.64
CA PHE A 84 -1.40 -8.18 -16.37
C PHE A 84 -2.45 -7.11 -16.11
N GLN A 85 -3.42 -6.94 -17.03
CA GLN A 85 -4.45 -5.89 -16.94
C GLN A 85 -3.83 -4.50 -16.65
N ASN A 86 -2.90 -4.05 -17.46
CA ASN A 86 -2.12 -2.80 -17.32
C ASN A 86 -1.22 -2.72 -16.08
N ARG A 87 -1.05 -3.79 -15.32
CA ARG A 87 -0.19 -3.83 -14.12
C ARG A 87 1.10 -4.57 -14.43
N LEU A 88 2.22 -4.01 -13.97
CA LEU A 88 3.54 -4.55 -14.20
C LEU A 88 3.72 -5.87 -13.43
N CYS A 89 4.04 -6.96 -14.13
CA CYS A 89 4.30 -8.25 -13.51
C CYS A 89 5.64 -8.24 -12.76
N VAL A 90 5.61 -8.52 -11.45
CA VAL A 90 6.81 -8.51 -10.60
C VAL A 90 7.43 -9.90 -10.51
N PRO A 91 8.70 -10.07 -10.93
CA PRO A 91 9.40 -11.33 -10.82
C PRO A 91 9.67 -11.72 -9.37
N ASN A 92 9.82 -13.02 -9.12
CA ASN A 92 10.22 -13.54 -7.81
C ASN A 92 11.75 -13.74 -7.73
N THR A 93 12.51 -12.71 -8.12
CA THR A 93 13.97 -12.75 -8.18
C THR A 93 14.58 -11.62 -7.35
N GLY A 94 15.71 -11.89 -6.69
CA GLY A 94 16.47 -10.87 -5.97
C GLY A 94 15.71 -10.13 -4.87
N GLY A 95 14.69 -10.75 -4.26
CA GLY A 95 13.92 -10.13 -3.17
C GLY A 95 13.10 -8.89 -3.58
N LEU A 96 12.83 -8.68 -4.88
CA LEU A 96 12.13 -7.51 -5.39
C LEU A 96 10.75 -7.32 -4.78
N ARG A 97 9.96 -8.41 -4.66
CA ARG A 97 8.63 -8.36 -4.04
C ARG A 97 8.71 -7.84 -2.61
N LYS A 98 9.67 -8.34 -1.84
CA LYS A 98 9.90 -7.91 -0.45
C LYS A 98 10.27 -6.42 -0.38
N ARG A 99 11.17 -5.95 -1.23
CA ARG A 99 11.56 -4.53 -1.29
C ARG A 99 10.39 -3.62 -1.66
N ILE A 100 9.55 -4.03 -2.62
CA ILE A 100 8.32 -3.30 -2.96
C ILE A 100 7.37 -3.21 -1.76
N MET A 101 7.21 -4.32 -1.03
CA MET A 101 6.38 -4.36 0.17
C MET A 101 6.97 -3.50 1.30
N GLU A 102 8.28 -3.55 1.52
CA GLU A 102 8.98 -2.72 2.50
C GLU A 102 8.83 -1.23 2.20
N GLU A 103 9.02 -0.82 0.95
CA GLU A 103 8.86 0.58 0.55
C GLU A 103 7.42 1.06 0.72
N ALA A 104 6.43 0.26 0.30
CA ALA A 104 5.02 0.62 0.48
C ALA A 104 4.61 0.68 1.94
N HIS A 105 5.21 -0.15 2.81
CA HIS A 105 4.89 -0.22 4.23
C HIS A 105 5.53 0.89 5.06
N HIS A 106 6.74 1.33 4.66
CA HIS A 106 7.50 2.36 5.37
C HIS A 106 7.51 3.71 4.64
N SER A 107 6.62 3.91 3.67
CA SER A 107 6.54 5.18 2.95
C SER A 107 6.17 6.33 3.89
N ARG A 108 6.67 7.54 3.60
CA ARG A 108 6.35 8.73 4.38
C ARG A 108 4.86 9.11 4.37
N TYR A 109 4.14 8.66 3.35
CA TYR A 109 2.70 8.95 3.17
C TYR A 109 1.78 7.93 3.83
N SER A 110 2.31 6.75 4.15
CA SER A 110 1.51 5.61 4.57
C SER A 110 2.30 4.81 5.60
N ILE A 111 2.54 5.42 6.76
CA ILE A 111 3.30 4.79 7.84
C ILE A 111 2.54 3.58 8.33
N HIS A 112 3.12 2.39 8.12
CA HIS A 112 2.57 1.11 8.55
C HIS A 112 1.10 0.86 8.13
N PRO A 113 0.78 0.91 6.82
CA PRO A 113 -0.58 0.63 6.35
C PRO A 113 -0.96 -0.83 6.62
N GLY A 114 -2.24 -1.06 6.90
CA GLY A 114 -2.79 -2.42 6.95
C GLY A 114 -2.75 -3.10 5.57
N SER A 115 -2.82 -4.44 5.55
CA SER A 115 -2.70 -5.24 4.32
C SER A 115 -3.69 -4.86 3.22
N THR A 116 -4.92 -4.51 3.59
CA THR A 116 -5.95 -4.08 2.63
C THR A 116 -5.58 -2.78 1.94
N LYS A 117 -5.18 -1.75 2.70
CA LYS A 117 -4.76 -0.46 2.14
C LYS A 117 -3.52 -0.63 1.29
N MET A 118 -2.50 -1.34 1.78
CA MET A 118 -1.28 -1.63 1.06
C MET A 118 -1.54 -2.35 -0.27
N TYR A 119 -2.49 -3.31 -0.29
CA TYR A 119 -2.91 -3.95 -1.53
C TYR A 119 -3.56 -2.96 -2.50
N HIS A 120 -4.43 -2.06 -2.02
CA HIS A 120 -5.05 -1.04 -2.87
C HIS A 120 -4.03 -0.08 -3.48
N ASP A 121 -3.02 0.30 -2.72
CA ASP A 121 -1.96 1.21 -3.17
C ASP A 121 -1.07 0.55 -4.23
N LEU A 122 -0.69 -0.72 -4.03
CA LEU A 122 0.20 -1.44 -4.93
C LEU A 122 -0.49 -2.02 -6.18
N LYS A 123 -1.76 -2.42 -6.09
CA LYS A 123 -2.47 -3.08 -7.19
C LYS A 123 -2.67 -2.20 -8.43
N GLY A 124 -2.56 -0.88 -8.28
CA GLY A 124 -2.64 0.05 -9.40
C GLY A 124 -1.43 -0.03 -10.33
N ILE A 125 -0.28 -0.47 -9.84
CA ILE A 125 1.00 -0.45 -10.54
C ILE A 125 1.54 -1.86 -10.76
N PHE A 126 1.49 -2.72 -9.74
CA PHE A 126 2.14 -4.02 -9.70
C PHE A 126 1.15 -5.19 -9.66
N TRP A 127 1.62 -6.32 -10.16
CA TRP A 127 0.91 -7.58 -10.07
C TRP A 127 1.88 -8.77 -9.94
N TRP A 128 1.53 -9.73 -9.08
CA TRP A 128 2.13 -11.06 -9.04
C TRP A 128 1.14 -12.07 -8.45
N GLY A 129 1.33 -13.35 -8.75
CA GLY A 129 0.50 -14.43 -8.22
C GLY A 129 0.61 -14.51 -6.68
N GLY A 130 -0.53 -14.53 -5.99
CA GLY A 130 -0.55 -14.58 -4.52
C GLY A 130 -0.34 -13.24 -3.80
N MET A 131 -0.29 -12.11 -4.52
CA MET A 131 0.01 -10.78 -3.97
C MET A 131 -0.77 -10.45 -2.69
N LYS A 132 -2.06 -10.76 -2.62
CA LYS A 132 -2.87 -10.49 -1.40
C LYS A 132 -2.37 -11.27 -0.19
N LYS A 133 -2.00 -12.54 -0.41
CA LYS A 133 -1.48 -13.41 0.64
C LYS A 133 -0.13 -12.92 1.14
N ASP A 134 0.79 -12.64 0.21
CA ASP A 134 2.13 -12.14 0.55
C ASP A 134 2.08 -10.83 1.35
N LEU A 135 1.20 -9.91 0.95
CA LEU A 135 0.98 -8.64 1.67
C LEU A 135 0.39 -8.86 3.07
N ALA A 136 -0.56 -9.79 3.20
CA ALA A 136 -1.15 -10.11 4.50
C ALA A 136 -0.12 -10.73 5.46
N GLU A 137 0.69 -11.67 4.96
CA GLU A 137 1.78 -12.29 5.72
C GLU A 137 2.86 -11.27 6.11
N PHE A 138 3.24 -10.37 5.18
CA PHE A 138 4.21 -9.32 5.45
C PHE A 138 3.74 -8.37 6.56
N VAL A 139 2.49 -7.89 6.50
CA VAL A 139 1.93 -6.99 7.52
C VAL A 139 1.74 -7.71 8.87
N ALA A 140 1.37 -9.00 8.85
CA ALA A 140 1.23 -9.81 10.06
C ALA A 140 2.56 -9.99 10.83
N GLN A 141 3.69 -9.91 10.12
CA GLN A 141 5.03 -10.00 10.73
C GLN A 141 5.56 -8.65 11.25
N CYS A 142 4.87 -7.54 10.97
CA CYS A 142 5.30 -6.22 11.43
C CYS A 142 4.95 -6.00 12.90
N PRO A 143 5.93 -5.85 13.83
CA PRO A 143 5.66 -5.66 15.25
C PRO A 143 4.81 -4.43 15.54
N ASN A 144 5.10 -3.32 14.88
CA ASN A 144 4.35 -2.06 15.06
C ASN A 144 2.87 -2.23 14.68
N CYS A 145 2.59 -2.90 13.54
CA CYS A 145 1.22 -3.14 13.11
C CYS A 145 0.47 -4.07 14.08
N GLN A 146 1.16 -5.05 14.67
CA GLN A 146 0.54 -5.98 15.61
C GLN A 146 0.24 -5.33 16.96
N GLN A 147 1.10 -4.43 17.44
CA GLN A 147 0.89 -3.71 18.70
C GLN A 147 -0.28 -2.72 18.65
N VAL A 148 -0.52 -2.11 17.50
CA VAL A 148 -1.56 -1.06 17.34
C VAL A 148 -2.90 -1.65 16.89
N LYS A 149 -2.91 -2.88 16.35
CA LYS A 149 -4.11 -3.48 15.82
C LYS A 149 -5.04 -3.95 16.94
N VAL A 150 -6.15 -3.27 17.10
CA VAL A 150 -7.22 -3.70 18.01
C VAL A 150 -7.82 -5.00 17.48
N GLU A 151 -7.82 -6.04 18.30
CA GLU A 151 -8.57 -7.26 17.98
C GLU A 151 -10.06 -6.94 17.97
N HIS A 152 -10.71 -7.17 16.83
CA HIS A 152 -12.17 -7.13 16.75
C HIS A 152 -12.73 -8.40 17.38
N GLN A 153 -12.95 -8.35 18.67
CA GLN A 153 -13.66 -9.44 19.37
C GLN A 153 -15.12 -9.42 18.95
N LYS A 154 -15.64 -10.58 18.61
CA LYS A 154 -17.09 -10.74 18.44
C LYS A 154 -17.73 -10.58 19.80
N PRO A 155 -18.94 -9.95 19.89
CA PRO A 155 -19.68 -9.91 21.15
C PRO A 155 -19.79 -11.32 21.73
N GLY A 156 -19.50 -11.47 23.01
CA GLY A 156 -19.43 -12.78 23.69
C GLY A 156 -20.79 -13.48 23.91
N GLY A 157 -21.82 -13.11 23.15
CA GLY A 157 -23.18 -13.64 23.31
C GLY A 157 -24.11 -12.69 24.09
N TYR A 158 -25.21 -13.23 24.58
CA TYR A 158 -26.17 -12.48 25.40
C TYR A 158 -25.54 -12.06 26.72
N MET A 159 -25.87 -10.86 27.19
CA MET A 159 -25.45 -10.37 28.51
C MET A 159 -25.91 -11.35 29.58
N GLN A 160 -24.97 -11.90 30.33
CA GLN A 160 -25.28 -12.69 31.51
C GLN A 160 -25.61 -11.75 32.68
N CYS A 161 -26.63 -12.06 33.45
CA CYS A 161 -26.94 -11.30 34.65
C CYS A 161 -25.76 -11.41 35.64
N ILE A 162 -25.22 -10.28 36.02
CA ILE A 162 -24.23 -10.21 37.11
C ILE A 162 -25.02 -10.27 38.40
N GLU A 163 -24.71 -11.21 39.29
CA GLU A 163 -25.29 -11.23 40.61
C GLU A 163 -24.96 -9.93 41.35
N ILE A 164 -26.02 -9.22 41.77
CA ILE A 164 -25.86 -7.99 42.52
C ILE A 164 -25.61 -8.40 44.00
N PRO A 165 -24.49 -7.97 44.60
CA PRO A 165 -24.20 -8.28 45.99
C PRO A 165 -25.30 -7.71 46.90
N ILE A 166 -25.69 -8.49 47.89
CA ILE A 166 -26.77 -8.12 48.84
C ILE A 166 -26.32 -7.02 49.77
N TRP A 167 -25.04 -6.96 50.05
CA TRP A 167 -24.46 -6.00 51.00
C TRP A 167 -23.41 -5.13 50.35
N LYS A 168 -23.34 -3.84 50.76
CA LYS A 168 -22.24 -2.95 50.39
C LYS A 168 -20.93 -3.55 50.89
N TRP A 169 -19.89 -3.56 50.06
CA TRP A 169 -18.55 -4.10 50.33
C TRP A 169 -18.41 -5.61 50.11
N ASP A 170 -19.48 -6.36 49.76
CA ASP A 170 -19.35 -7.76 49.35
C ASP A 170 -18.57 -7.91 48.05
N MET A 171 -18.60 -6.88 47.21
CA MET A 171 -17.83 -6.82 45.95
C MET A 171 -17.23 -5.44 45.76
N ILE A 172 -15.95 -5.38 45.41
CA ILE A 172 -15.24 -4.17 45.09
C ILE A 172 -14.69 -4.30 43.66
N ASN A 173 -15.02 -3.35 42.78
CA ASN A 173 -14.44 -3.24 41.46
C ASN A 173 -13.30 -2.20 41.51
N MET A 174 -12.15 -2.57 40.98
CA MET A 174 -11.00 -1.66 40.85
C MET A 174 -10.64 -1.49 39.38
N ASP A 175 -10.32 -0.27 39.01
CA ASP A 175 -9.80 0.05 37.68
C ASP A 175 -8.51 0.88 37.81
N PHE A 176 -7.59 0.65 36.88
CA PHE A 176 -6.31 1.36 36.84
C PHE A 176 -6.33 2.36 35.70
N VAL A 177 -6.30 3.64 36.04
CA VAL A 177 -6.15 4.72 35.06
C VAL A 177 -4.67 5.02 34.89
N THR A 178 -4.16 4.83 33.67
CA THR A 178 -2.77 5.11 33.31
C THR A 178 -2.67 6.28 32.34
N GLY A 179 -1.49 6.88 32.21
CA GLY A 179 -1.26 7.93 31.21
C GLY A 179 -1.56 9.35 31.69
N PHE A 180 -1.63 9.60 33.00
CA PHE A 180 -1.68 10.98 33.50
C PHE A 180 -0.40 11.75 33.13
N PRO A 181 -0.52 12.99 32.66
CA PRO A 181 0.65 13.86 32.48
C PRO A 181 1.35 14.09 33.83
N ARG A 182 2.69 14.07 33.80
CA ARG A 182 3.54 14.40 34.93
C ARG A 182 3.69 15.89 35.06
#